data_85fb1366c4d260f23ec1d9ae482d1ff2
#
_entry.id   85fb1366c4d260f23ec1d9ae482d1ff2
#
_cell.length_a   1.000
_cell.length_b   1.000
_cell.length_c   1.000
_cell.angle_alpha   90.00
_cell.angle_beta   90.00
_cell.angle_gamma   90.00
#
_symmetry.space_group_name_H-M   'P 1'
#
loop_
_entity.id
_entity.type
_entity.pdbx_description
1 polymer ?
#
loop_
_entity_poly.entity_id
_entity_poly.type
_entity_poly.pdbx_seq_one_letter_code
_entity_poly.pdbx_strand_id
1 'polypeptide(L)'
;MKSNAICAIATAKGSSALGVIRISGDNLDSLLSHIFTKKLSDRRAVLTDIIANNIIYDNCIVILYSSPKSYTGEDVIEIITHGNPVIMHSIIELLCKNGVSNAAPGEFTERAFLNNKISLEKAEAVSDLISASDIQAVRAAQNSLNGKFYDEVNEVLSCIVSLRAQLESIINFPEDDDTPDLTAKKITEQVERITSLLENILINSKEGRTLNHKRTYAFIGKPNSGKSSIINCLLREDASIVTNIAGTTRDSIEYELSINNKIVTIVDTAGIRATQDKVEVEGIERSIKAVLKADKIFYVVDVSIGLDKDDHAILKNYNITNYDIVFNKIDLEGLESRVIQKSPTEIYLSAINNIGIDLIRDKVDEDFIQVEKVEDLYLARSRHVDHLIDAKECINRCPSHISDCKYDILAEDMRNAHVALSSILGQNPTEELLNEIFTSFCIGK
;
A
#
# COMPACT_ATOMS: atom_id res chain seq x y z
N MET A 1 -9.73 25.16 27.20
CA MET A 1 -9.54 23.74 26.87
C MET A 1 -8.97 23.69 25.46
N LYS A 2 -7.87 22.98 25.20
CA LYS A 2 -7.43 22.75 23.81
C LYS A 2 -8.51 21.88 23.16
N SER A 3 -9.04 22.30 22.01
CA SER A 3 -9.98 21.47 21.25
C SER A 3 -9.25 20.21 20.80
N ASN A 4 -9.92 19.07 20.80
CA ASN A 4 -9.37 17.81 20.24
C ASN A 4 -9.49 17.77 18.70
N ALA A 5 -9.77 18.93 18.08
CA ALA A 5 -9.92 19.03 16.64
C ALA A 5 -8.60 18.98 15.90
N ILE A 6 -8.59 18.27 14.79
CA ILE A 6 -7.45 18.11 13.89
C ILE A 6 -7.77 18.60 12.48
N CYS A 7 -6.76 19.04 11.75
CA CYS A 7 -6.91 19.40 10.34
C CYS A 7 -5.71 18.95 9.49
N ALA A 8 -5.96 18.69 8.23
CA ALA A 8 -4.92 18.43 7.24
C ALA A 8 -5.38 18.75 5.82
N ILE A 9 -4.39 18.95 4.93
CA ILE A 9 -4.62 18.95 3.48
C ILE A 9 -4.82 17.49 3.04
N ALA A 10 -5.98 17.19 2.45
CA ALA A 10 -6.38 15.84 2.06
C ALA A 10 -6.09 15.52 0.58
N THR A 11 -5.67 16.50 -0.22
CA THR A 11 -5.27 16.34 -1.62
C THR A 11 -3.76 16.23 -1.77
N ALA A 12 -3.30 15.73 -2.91
CA ALA A 12 -1.88 15.62 -3.22
C ALA A 12 -1.15 16.96 -3.13
N LYS A 13 0.14 16.94 -2.82
CA LYS A 13 1.00 18.13 -2.76
C LYS A 13 1.18 18.74 -4.16
N GLY A 14 1.24 20.05 -4.22
CA GLY A 14 1.47 20.81 -5.46
C GLY A 14 0.30 21.73 -5.81
N SER A 15 0.41 22.41 -6.96
CA SER A 15 -0.65 23.29 -7.47
C SER A 15 -1.65 22.50 -8.30
N SER A 16 -2.94 22.70 -8.04
CA SER A 16 -4.03 22.06 -8.75
C SER A 16 -5.22 23.03 -8.89
N ALA A 17 -6.25 22.66 -9.66
CA ALA A 17 -7.44 23.48 -9.75
C ALA A 17 -8.20 23.56 -8.41
N LEU A 18 -8.27 22.45 -7.68
CA LEU A 18 -8.93 22.35 -6.39
C LEU A 18 -8.02 21.68 -5.35
N GLY A 19 -8.15 22.13 -4.10
CA GLY A 19 -7.55 21.51 -2.93
C GLY A 19 -8.61 21.22 -1.88
N VAL A 20 -8.40 20.19 -1.07
CA VAL A 20 -9.32 19.83 0.02
C VAL A 20 -8.60 19.89 1.35
N ILE A 21 -9.13 20.62 2.30
CA ILE A 21 -8.71 20.62 3.69
C ILE A 21 -9.80 19.91 4.49
N ARG A 22 -9.41 18.92 5.28
CA ARG A 22 -10.30 18.17 6.14
C ARG A 22 -10.04 18.52 7.60
N ILE A 23 -11.11 18.64 8.38
CA ILE A 23 -11.09 18.94 9.80
C ILE A 23 -11.98 17.90 10.48
N SER A 24 -11.55 17.33 11.62
CA SER A 24 -12.36 16.44 12.44
C SER A 24 -12.22 16.80 13.91
N GLY A 25 -13.31 16.69 14.65
CA GLY A 25 -13.35 16.97 16.08
C GLY A 25 -14.75 17.24 16.60
N ASP A 26 -14.85 17.52 17.89
CA ASP A 26 -16.14 17.81 18.53
C ASP A 26 -16.55 19.27 18.38
N ASN A 27 -17.86 19.52 18.14
CA ASN A 27 -18.46 20.85 18.10
C ASN A 27 -17.79 21.82 17.09
N LEU A 28 -17.39 21.33 15.93
CA LEU A 28 -16.68 22.14 14.92
C LEU A 28 -17.47 23.35 14.43
N ASP A 29 -18.81 23.26 14.29
CA ASP A 29 -19.63 24.39 13.89
C ASP A 29 -19.51 25.54 14.90
N SER A 30 -19.54 25.24 16.19
CA SER A 30 -19.35 26.26 17.25
C SER A 30 -17.92 26.84 17.24
N LEU A 31 -16.92 26.01 16.96
CA LEU A 31 -15.50 26.40 16.98
C LEU A 31 -15.15 27.30 15.78
N LEU A 32 -15.66 27.00 14.59
CA LEU A 32 -15.20 27.56 13.32
C LEU A 32 -16.25 28.44 12.59
N SER A 33 -17.50 28.55 13.09
CA SER A 33 -18.53 29.31 12.40
C SER A 33 -18.14 30.77 12.13
N HIS A 34 -17.28 31.37 12.94
CA HIS A 34 -16.85 32.78 12.82
C HIS A 34 -15.85 33.01 11.68
N ILE A 35 -15.21 31.96 11.13
CA ILE A 35 -14.31 32.11 9.97
C ILE A 35 -15.05 32.01 8.64
N PHE A 36 -16.32 31.60 8.62
CA PHE A 36 -17.14 31.49 7.42
C PHE A 36 -18.16 32.65 7.35
N THR A 37 -18.33 33.22 6.16
CA THR A 37 -19.31 34.29 5.96
C THR A 37 -20.76 33.79 5.95
N LYS A 38 -20.96 32.48 5.72
CA LYS A 38 -22.30 31.88 5.71
C LYS A 38 -22.41 30.76 6.72
N LYS A 39 -23.59 30.53 7.26
CA LYS A 39 -23.89 29.41 8.16
C LYS A 39 -23.79 28.09 7.39
N LEU A 40 -23.12 27.12 7.96
CA LEU A 40 -23.02 25.77 7.43
C LEU A 40 -24.31 24.99 7.74
N SER A 41 -24.66 24.04 6.90
CA SER A 41 -25.76 23.12 7.07
C SER A 41 -25.27 21.69 6.86
N ASP A 42 -25.75 20.77 7.71
CA ASP A 42 -25.32 19.36 7.64
C ASP A 42 -25.54 18.79 6.24
N ARG A 43 -24.47 18.18 5.69
CA ARG A 43 -24.42 17.51 4.39
C ARG A 43 -24.86 18.35 3.19
N ARG A 44 -24.69 19.67 3.28
CA ARG A 44 -24.94 20.58 2.17
C ARG A 44 -23.66 21.32 1.78
N ALA A 45 -23.39 21.39 0.49
CA ALA A 45 -22.32 22.21 -0.05
C ALA A 45 -22.72 23.69 0.04
N VAL A 46 -21.96 24.48 0.77
CA VAL A 46 -22.18 25.92 0.98
C VAL A 46 -21.03 26.69 0.36
N LEU A 47 -21.32 27.50 -0.67
CA LEU A 47 -20.33 28.45 -1.21
C LEU A 47 -20.22 29.62 -0.25
N THR A 48 -19.03 29.84 0.34
CA THR A 48 -18.77 30.84 1.37
C THR A 48 -17.34 31.35 1.29
N ASP A 49 -17.09 32.54 1.82
CA ASP A 49 -15.72 33.03 1.98
C ASP A 49 -15.18 32.56 3.33
N ILE A 50 -13.87 32.26 3.35
CA ILE A 50 -13.08 32.11 4.57
C ILE A 50 -12.46 33.45 4.89
N ILE A 51 -12.78 34.02 6.05
CA ILE A 51 -12.34 35.34 6.47
C ILE A 51 -11.68 35.31 7.85
N ALA A 52 -10.64 36.13 8.03
CA ALA A 52 -10.13 36.49 9.33
C ALA A 52 -9.53 37.89 9.27
N ASN A 53 -9.70 38.70 10.31
CA ASN A 53 -9.19 40.08 10.39
C ASN A 53 -9.52 40.93 9.16
N ASN A 54 -10.73 40.81 8.62
CA ASN A 54 -11.21 41.48 7.39
C ASN A 54 -10.44 41.10 6.11
N ILE A 55 -9.68 39.99 6.11
CA ILE A 55 -9.00 39.47 4.94
C ILE A 55 -9.73 38.22 4.49
N ILE A 56 -10.08 38.16 3.20
CA ILE A 56 -10.60 36.96 2.55
C ILE A 56 -9.41 36.08 2.15
N TYR A 57 -9.40 34.83 2.66
CA TYR A 57 -8.38 33.84 2.31
C TYR A 57 -8.70 33.13 1.00
N ASP A 58 -9.97 32.75 0.83
CA ASP A 58 -10.49 32.13 -0.39
C ASP A 58 -12.03 32.14 -0.41
N ASN A 59 -12.61 32.05 -1.62
CA ASN A 59 -14.01 31.74 -1.83
C ASN A 59 -14.13 30.25 -2.17
N CYS A 60 -14.72 29.47 -1.27
CA CYS A 60 -14.63 28.02 -1.27
C CYS A 60 -15.97 27.34 -1.02
N ILE A 61 -16.07 26.07 -1.31
CA ILE A 61 -17.20 25.22 -0.95
C ILE A 61 -16.88 24.51 0.36
N VAL A 62 -17.77 24.63 1.33
CA VAL A 62 -17.62 23.98 2.64
C VAL A 62 -18.76 23.01 2.86
N ILE A 63 -18.46 21.82 3.36
CA ILE A 63 -19.44 20.78 3.70
C ILE A 63 -19.20 20.38 5.16
N LEU A 64 -20.26 20.44 5.96
CA LEU A 64 -20.30 19.96 7.34
C LEU A 64 -20.94 18.57 7.37
N TYR A 65 -20.32 17.62 8.04
CA TYR A 65 -20.87 16.30 8.37
C TYR A 65 -20.96 16.18 9.87
N SER A 66 -22.19 16.24 10.40
CA SER A 66 -22.42 16.17 11.84
C SER A 66 -22.27 14.75 12.38
N SER A 67 -21.67 14.64 13.58
CA SER A 67 -21.56 13.39 14.33
C SER A 67 -22.95 12.74 14.54
N PRO A 68 -23.05 11.38 14.53
CA PRO A 68 -22.03 10.39 14.21
C PRO A 68 -21.96 10.03 12.72
N LYS A 69 -22.66 10.75 11.83
CA LYS A 69 -22.79 10.44 10.40
C LYS A 69 -21.67 11.06 9.57
N SER A 70 -20.42 10.85 9.96
CA SER A 70 -19.21 11.32 9.29
C SER A 70 -18.21 10.17 9.10
N TYR A 71 -17.07 10.44 8.49
CA TYR A 71 -16.00 9.46 8.31
C TYR A 71 -15.39 9.01 9.63
N THR A 72 -15.05 9.94 10.51
CA THR A 72 -14.43 9.67 11.81
C THR A 72 -15.43 9.33 12.91
N GLY A 73 -16.73 9.60 12.69
CA GLY A 73 -17.76 9.52 13.75
C GLY A 73 -17.86 10.79 14.60
N GLU A 74 -16.92 11.72 14.47
CA GLU A 74 -16.94 13.09 15.03
C GLU A 74 -17.60 14.05 14.04
N ASP A 75 -17.72 15.35 14.36
CA ASP A 75 -18.01 16.34 13.35
C ASP A 75 -16.86 16.42 12.35
N VAL A 76 -17.16 16.49 11.06
CA VAL A 76 -16.16 16.66 10.00
C VAL A 76 -16.53 17.86 9.13
N ILE A 77 -15.57 18.73 8.86
CA ILE A 77 -15.71 19.81 7.88
C ILE A 77 -14.73 19.55 6.74
N GLU A 78 -15.23 19.57 5.51
CA GLU A 78 -14.41 19.56 4.31
C GLU A 78 -14.49 20.92 3.62
N ILE A 79 -13.33 21.54 3.42
CA ILE A 79 -13.20 22.84 2.76
C ILE A 79 -12.54 22.57 1.39
N ILE A 80 -13.30 22.83 0.32
CA ILE A 80 -12.83 22.70 -1.05
C ILE A 80 -12.42 24.08 -1.54
N THR A 81 -11.11 24.32 -1.62
CA THR A 81 -10.48 25.60 -1.97
C THR A 81 -9.91 25.56 -3.37
N HIS A 82 -9.40 26.71 -3.87
CA HIS A 82 -8.46 26.67 -4.98
C HIS A 82 -7.17 25.93 -4.54
N GLY A 83 -6.68 25.04 -5.41
CA GLY A 83 -5.54 24.15 -5.13
C GLY A 83 -4.18 24.87 -5.14
N ASN A 84 -4.12 26.06 -4.53
CA ASN A 84 -2.88 26.81 -4.37
C ASN A 84 -2.26 26.48 -3.01
N PRO A 85 -1.02 25.96 -2.96
CA PRO A 85 -0.35 25.61 -1.70
C PRO A 85 -0.29 26.74 -0.68
N VAL A 86 -0.10 28.00 -1.14
CA VAL A 86 -0.03 29.16 -0.25
C VAL A 86 -1.39 29.40 0.42
N ILE A 87 -2.49 29.34 -0.34
CA ILE A 87 -3.86 29.48 0.20
C ILE A 87 -4.12 28.38 1.22
N MET A 88 -3.88 27.12 0.85
CA MET A 88 -4.15 25.98 1.72
C MET A 88 -3.34 26.04 3.03
N HIS A 89 -2.05 26.38 2.97
CA HIS A 89 -1.24 26.54 4.17
C HIS A 89 -1.73 27.72 5.04
N SER A 90 -2.12 28.84 4.43
CA SER A 90 -2.65 29.99 5.18
C SER A 90 -3.95 29.64 5.91
N ILE A 91 -4.81 28.82 5.30
CA ILE A 91 -6.03 28.30 5.93
C ILE A 91 -5.69 27.34 7.08
N ILE A 92 -4.75 26.41 6.90
CA ILE A 92 -4.28 25.54 7.99
C ILE A 92 -3.74 26.38 9.17
N GLU A 93 -2.92 27.40 8.91
CA GLU A 93 -2.45 28.30 9.96
C GLU A 93 -3.58 29.03 10.67
N LEU A 94 -4.61 29.47 9.93
CA LEU A 94 -5.80 30.09 10.49
C LEU A 94 -6.54 29.12 11.41
N LEU A 95 -6.73 27.87 10.97
CA LEU A 95 -7.38 26.80 11.78
C LEU A 95 -6.57 26.53 13.06
N CYS A 96 -5.23 26.44 12.95
CA CYS A 96 -4.37 26.25 14.13
C CYS A 96 -4.47 27.43 15.13
N LYS A 97 -4.57 28.67 14.65
CA LYS A 97 -4.80 29.85 15.51
C LYS A 97 -6.16 29.80 16.22
N ASN A 98 -7.12 29.07 15.66
CA ASN A 98 -8.44 28.87 16.25
C ASN A 98 -8.54 27.56 17.07
N GLY A 99 -7.41 26.98 17.46
CA GLY A 99 -7.35 25.86 18.39
C GLY A 99 -7.48 24.47 17.76
N VAL A 100 -7.39 24.36 16.42
CA VAL A 100 -7.29 23.08 15.71
C VAL A 100 -5.82 22.69 15.61
N SER A 101 -5.48 21.42 15.75
CA SER A 101 -4.10 20.90 15.63
C SER A 101 -3.88 20.28 14.25
N ASN A 102 -2.61 20.23 13.79
CA ASN A 102 -2.29 19.46 12.61
C ASN A 102 -2.47 17.96 12.90
N ALA A 103 -3.12 17.27 11.98
CA ALA A 103 -3.29 15.83 12.07
C ALA A 103 -1.97 15.09 11.87
N ALA A 104 -1.76 14.02 12.64
CA ALA A 104 -0.73 13.03 12.38
C ALA A 104 -1.07 12.17 11.14
N PRO A 105 -0.09 11.45 10.54
CA PRO A 105 -0.37 10.48 9.51
C PRO A 105 -1.42 9.47 9.96
N GLY A 106 -2.44 9.21 9.13
CA GLY A 106 -3.51 8.24 9.42
C GLY A 106 -4.52 8.63 10.51
N GLU A 107 -4.38 9.78 11.17
CA GLU A 107 -5.17 10.11 12.37
C GLU A 107 -6.70 10.16 12.14
N PHE A 108 -7.16 10.57 10.96
CA PHE A 108 -8.60 10.52 10.67
C PHE A 108 -9.13 9.08 10.60
N THR A 109 -8.37 8.18 10.01
CA THR A 109 -8.72 6.75 9.90
C THR A 109 -8.59 6.05 11.25
N GLU A 110 -7.59 6.41 12.04
CA GLU A 110 -7.44 5.95 13.43
C GLU A 110 -8.66 6.34 14.28
N ARG A 111 -9.11 7.60 14.21
CA ARG A 111 -10.32 8.05 14.89
C ARG A 111 -11.57 7.31 14.41
N ALA A 112 -11.67 7.05 13.09
CA ALA A 112 -12.76 6.24 12.55
C ALA A 112 -12.76 4.81 13.14
N PHE A 113 -11.60 4.20 13.31
CA PHE A 113 -11.44 2.90 13.97
C PHE A 113 -11.80 2.99 15.46
N LEU A 114 -11.23 3.92 16.21
CA LEU A 114 -11.51 4.10 17.65
C LEU A 114 -12.99 4.39 17.93
N ASN A 115 -13.67 5.08 17.02
CA ASN A 115 -15.11 5.36 17.09
C ASN A 115 -15.99 4.24 16.49
N ASN A 116 -15.43 3.06 16.22
CA ASN A 116 -16.13 1.88 15.67
C ASN A 116 -16.87 2.17 14.35
N LYS A 117 -16.36 3.09 13.51
CA LYS A 117 -16.91 3.37 12.18
C LYS A 117 -16.42 2.37 11.14
N ILE A 118 -15.18 1.93 11.30
CA ILE A 118 -14.52 0.94 10.45
C ILE A 118 -13.75 -0.05 11.33
N SER A 119 -13.56 -1.25 10.86
CA SER A 119 -12.69 -2.26 11.47
C SER A 119 -11.24 -2.05 11.01
N LEU A 120 -10.27 -2.70 11.69
CA LEU A 120 -8.85 -2.47 11.43
C LEU A 120 -8.46 -2.89 10.01
N GLU A 121 -8.94 -4.05 9.53
CA GLU A 121 -8.67 -4.53 8.17
C GLU A 121 -9.27 -3.62 7.10
N LYS A 122 -10.42 -2.97 7.36
CA LYS A 122 -10.99 -1.95 6.46
C LYS A 122 -10.15 -0.68 6.46
N ALA A 123 -9.63 -0.28 7.62
CA ALA A 123 -8.69 0.84 7.70
C ALA A 123 -7.46 0.55 6.82
N GLU A 124 -6.86 -0.62 6.96
CA GLU A 124 -5.72 -1.04 6.12
C GLU A 124 -6.08 -1.09 4.63
N ALA A 125 -7.26 -1.62 4.27
CA ALA A 125 -7.74 -1.65 2.89
C ALA A 125 -7.91 -0.26 2.26
N VAL A 126 -8.26 0.78 3.05
CA VAL A 126 -8.26 2.18 2.58
C VAL A 126 -6.87 2.63 2.18
N SER A 127 -5.83 2.29 2.96
CA SER A 127 -4.43 2.59 2.59
C SER A 127 -4.02 1.87 1.33
N ASP A 128 -4.34 0.58 1.25
CA ASP A 128 -3.98 -0.27 0.13
C ASP A 128 -4.66 0.19 -1.18
N LEU A 129 -5.92 0.63 -1.10
CA LEU A 129 -6.65 1.19 -2.25
C LEU A 129 -5.97 2.47 -2.81
N ILE A 130 -5.43 3.32 -1.92
CA ILE A 130 -4.76 4.56 -2.34
C ILE A 130 -3.39 4.27 -2.95
N SER A 131 -2.68 3.27 -2.42
CA SER A 131 -1.34 2.89 -2.86
C SER A 131 -1.34 1.87 -4.00
N ALA A 132 -2.51 1.36 -4.42
CA ALA A 132 -2.65 0.39 -5.48
C ALA A 132 -1.98 0.87 -6.78
N SER A 133 -1.13 0.04 -7.36
CA SER A 133 -0.28 0.38 -8.51
C SER A 133 -0.91 0.04 -9.86
N ASP A 134 -1.94 -0.82 -9.88
CA ASP A 134 -2.67 -1.21 -11.10
C ASP A 134 -4.14 -1.51 -10.81
N ILE A 135 -4.91 -1.78 -11.86
CA ILE A 135 -6.36 -2.03 -11.76
C ILE A 135 -6.68 -3.33 -11.01
N GLN A 136 -5.78 -4.32 -11.03
CA GLN A 136 -5.99 -5.58 -10.32
C GLN A 136 -5.80 -5.36 -8.81
N ALA A 137 -4.76 -4.61 -8.43
CA ALA A 137 -4.55 -4.19 -7.04
C ALA A 137 -5.72 -3.35 -6.52
N VAL A 138 -6.25 -2.42 -7.34
CA VAL A 138 -7.46 -1.64 -7.00
C VAL A 138 -8.65 -2.55 -6.72
N ARG A 139 -8.92 -3.55 -7.58
CA ARG A 139 -10.02 -4.50 -7.39
C ARG A 139 -9.84 -5.34 -6.13
N ALA A 140 -8.64 -5.85 -5.90
CA ALA A 140 -8.33 -6.63 -4.71
C ALA A 140 -8.48 -5.79 -3.42
N ALA A 141 -8.02 -4.51 -3.44
CA ALA A 141 -8.22 -3.58 -2.33
C ALA A 141 -9.72 -3.28 -2.09
N GLN A 142 -10.52 -3.13 -3.16
CA GLN A 142 -11.96 -2.97 -3.03
C GLN A 142 -12.64 -4.20 -2.42
N ASN A 143 -12.23 -5.41 -2.78
CA ASN A 143 -12.73 -6.64 -2.17
C ASN A 143 -12.42 -6.69 -0.66
N SER A 144 -11.20 -6.28 -0.26
CA SER A 144 -10.85 -6.15 1.15
C SER A 144 -11.71 -5.10 1.86
N LEU A 145 -11.90 -3.94 1.25
CA LEU A 145 -12.72 -2.86 1.80
C LEU A 145 -14.21 -3.25 1.94
N ASN A 146 -14.72 -4.06 1.00
CA ASN A 146 -16.08 -4.61 1.05
C ASN A 146 -16.24 -5.70 2.12
N GLY A 147 -15.15 -6.15 2.75
CA GLY A 147 -15.15 -7.09 3.86
C GLY A 147 -14.97 -8.56 3.46
N LYS A 148 -14.64 -8.89 2.20
CA LYS A 148 -14.49 -10.26 1.75
C LYS A 148 -13.49 -11.06 2.60
N PHE A 149 -12.31 -10.48 2.86
CA PHE A 149 -11.31 -11.08 3.73
C PHE A 149 -11.81 -11.28 5.17
N TYR A 150 -12.50 -10.29 5.71
CA TYR A 150 -13.12 -10.35 7.04
C TYR A 150 -14.12 -11.49 7.14
N ASP A 151 -15.01 -11.60 6.14
CA ASP A 151 -16.07 -12.61 6.15
C ASP A 151 -15.49 -14.03 6.09
N GLU A 152 -14.48 -14.28 5.25
CA GLU A 152 -13.80 -15.57 5.14
C GLU A 152 -13.09 -15.95 6.45
N VAL A 153 -12.33 -15.02 7.07
CA VAL A 153 -11.67 -15.25 8.35
C VAL A 153 -12.69 -15.49 9.47
N ASN A 154 -13.79 -14.73 9.47
CA ASN A 154 -14.85 -14.88 10.48
C ASN A 154 -15.63 -16.19 10.34
N GLU A 155 -15.77 -16.73 9.12
CA GLU A 155 -16.34 -18.07 8.92
C GLU A 155 -15.46 -19.13 9.61
N VAL A 156 -14.13 -19.07 9.42
CA VAL A 156 -13.20 -19.99 10.10
C VAL A 156 -13.29 -19.85 11.62
N LEU A 157 -13.28 -18.61 12.13
CA LEU A 157 -13.44 -18.34 13.56
C LEU A 157 -14.73 -18.96 14.12
N SER A 158 -15.83 -18.80 13.39
CA SER A 158 -17.12 -19.37 13.81
C SER A 158 -17.08 -20.91 13.89
N CYS A 159 -16.42 -21.57 12.94
CA CYS A 159 -16.21 -23.02 12.96
C CYS A 159 -15.35 -23.44 14.16
N ILE A 160 -14.26 -22.73 14.44
CA ILE A 160 -13.36 -23.01 15.57
C ILE A 160 -14.10 -22.83 16.90
N VAL A 161 -14.84 -21.73 17.07
CA VAL A 161 -15.62 -21.45 18.30
C VAL A 161 -16.68 -22.55 18.52
N SER A 162 -17.38 -22.95 17.47
CA SER A 162 -18.38 -24.02 17.53
C SER A 162 -17.77 -25.35 17.97
N LEU A 163 -16.67 -25.77 17.34
CA LEU A 163 -15.97 -27.01 17.69
C LEU A 163 -15.43 -26.96 19.12
N ARG A 164 -14.82 -25.84 19.51
CA ARG A 164 -14.29 -25.64 20.86
C ARG A 164 -15.38 -25.74 21.93
N ALA A 165 -16.53 -25.09 21.71
CA ALA A 165 -17.65 -25.17 22.64
C ALA A 165 -18.15 -26.61 22.82
N GLN A 166 -18.20 -27.40 21.73
CA GLN A 166 -18.56 -28.81 21.80
C GLN A 166 -17.53 -29.66 22.58
N LEU A 167 -16.22 -29.40 22.36
CA LEU A 167 -15.13 -30.07 23.08
C LEU A 167 -15.17 -29.74 24.57
N GLU A 168 -15.32 -28.46 24.92
CA GLU A 168 -15.41 -28.01 26.32
C GLU A 168 -16.64 -28.61 27.03
N SER A 169 -17.75 -28.78 26.34
CA SER A 169 -18.96 -29.48 26.90
C SER A 169 -18.66 -30.92 27.26
N ILE A 170 -17.99 -31.68 26.39
CA ILE A 170 -17.63 -33.09 26.66
C ILE A 170 -16.59 -33.19 27.78
N ILE A 171 -15.62 -32.27 27.83
CA ILE A 171 -14.57 -32.28 28.87
C ILE A 171 -15.18 -31.99 30.24
N ASN A 172 -16.10 -31.03 30.33
CA ASN A 172 -16.64 -30.56 31.59
C ASN A 172 -17.84 -31.40 32.10
N PHE A 173 -18.59 -32.05 31.19
CA PHE A 173 -19.82 -32.78 31.49
C PHE A 173 -19.83 -34.16 30.82
N PRO A 174 -18.89 -35.06 31.15
CA PRO A 174 -18.74 -36.34 30.43
C PRO A 174 -19.91 -37.35 30.68
N GLU A 175 -20.70 -37.14 31.72
CA GLU A 175 -21.79 -38.04 32.14
C GLU A 175 -23.20 -37.48 31.83
N ASP A 176 -23.30 -36.35 31.12
CA ASP A 176 -24.58 -35.69 30.86
C ASP A 176 -25.17 -36.21 29.55
N ASP A 177 -26.40 -36.75 29.62
CA ASP A 177 -27.14 -37.34 28.46
C ASP A 177 -27.42 -36.26 27.38
N ASP A 178 -27.36 -34.97 27.69
CA ASP A 178 -27.51 -33.84 26.77
C ASP A 178 -26.18 -33.39 26.10
N THR A 179 -25.04 -34.10 26.41
CA THR A 179 -23.78 -33.78 25.72
C THR A 179 -23.87 -34.11 24.23
N PRO A 180 -23.30 -33.27 23.34
CA PRO A 180 -23.31 -33.54 21.91
C PRO A 180 -22.69 -34.92 21.60
N ASP A 181 -23.36 -35.75 20.79
CA ASP A 181 -22.81 -37.02 20.25
C ASP A 181 -21.66 -36.67 19.27
N LEU A 182 -20.51 -36.31 19.84
CA LEU A 182 -19.30 -35.86 19.12
C LEU A 182 -18.37 -37.08 18.97
N THR A 183 -18.55 -37.82 17.90
CA THR A 183 -17.62 -38.90 17.58
C THR A 183 -16.31 -38.37 17.02
N ALA A 184 -15.21 -39.11 17.20
CA ALA A 184 -13.91 -38.76 16.62
C ALA A 184 -14.02 -38.47 15.10
N LYS A 185 -14.90 -39.16 14.39
CA LYS A 185 -15.18 -38.93 12.98
C LYS A 185 -15.77 -37.53 12.73
N LYS A 186 -16.76 -37.10 13.51
CA LYS A 186 -17.37 -35.77 13.39
C LYS A 186 -16.37 -34.64 13.69
N ILE A 187 -15.48 -34.85 14.69
CA ILE A 187 -14.40 -33.92 15.00
C ILE A 187 -13.45 -33.82 13.81
N THR A 188 -13.02 -34.94 13.25
CA THR A 188 -12.14 -34.98 12.08
C THR A 188 -12.74 -34.23 10.90
N GLU A 189 -14.01 -34.46 10.55
CA GLU A 189 -14.72 -33.78 9.47
C GLU A 189 -14.76 -32.23 9.68
N GLN A 190 -14.97 -31.79 10.93
CA GLN A 190 -14.95 -30.35 11.25
C GLN A 190 -13.54 -29.77 11.13
N VAL A 191 -12.49 -30.45 11.61
CA VAL A 191 -11.09 -30.04 11.49
C VAL A 191 -10.66 -29.98 10.02
N GLU A 192 -11.01 -30.96 9.20
CA GLU A 192 -10.76 -30.98 7.76
C GLU A 192 -11.42 -29.80 7.06
N ARG A 193 -12.66 -29.45 7.42
CA ARG A 193 -13.35 -28.26 6.90
C ARG A 193 -12.59 -26.98 7.27
N ILE A 194 -12.20 -26.82 8.54
CA ILE A 194 -11.42 -25.66 9.01
C ILE A 194 -10.10 -25.56 8.24
N THR A 195 -9.40 -26.68 8.06
CA THR A 195 -8.14 -26.75 7.30
C THR A 195 -8.34 -26.28 5.86
N SER A 196 -9.36 -26.79 5.17
CA SER A 196 -9.65 -26.41 3.78
C SER A 196 -9.97 -24.92 3.64
N LEU A 197 -10.77 -24.35 4.56
CA LEU A 197 -11.07 -22.92 4.56
C LEU A 197 -9.80 -22.09 4.77
N LEU A 198 -8.95 -22.43 5.75
CA LEU A 198 -7.67 -21.75 6.01
C LEU A 198 -6.71 -21.82 4.82
N GLU A 199 -6.65 -22.98 4.13
CA GLU A 199 -5.80 -23.13 2.96
C GLU A 199 -6.23 -22.22 1.82
N ASN A 200 -7.52 -22.11 1.56
CA ASN A 200 -8.07 -21.21 0.54
C ASN A 200 -7.74 -19.74 0.86
N ILE A 201 -7.95 -19.34 2.12
CA ILE A 201 -7.61 -17.98 2.57
C ILE A 201 -6.10 -17.71 2.39
N LEU A 202 -5.24 -18.66 2.76
CA LEU A 202 -3.78 -18.52 2.60
C LEU A 202 -3.34 -18.39 1.14
N ILE A 203 -3.94 -19.16 0.23
CA ILE A 203 -3.66 -19.08 -1.21
C ILE A 203 -4.04 -17.69 -1.72
N ASN A 204 -5.29 -17.27 -1.51
CA ASN A 204 -5.80 -15.98 -1.94
C ASN A 204 -5.00 -14.81 -1.36
N SER A 205 -4.61 -14.91 -0.07
CA SER A 205 -3.79 -13.89 0.60
C SER A 205 -2.38 -13.76 0.02
N LYS A 206 -1.74 -14.88 -0.33
CA LYS A 206 -0.41 -14.87 -0.94
C LYS A 206 -0.43 -14.31 -2.37
N GLU A 207 -1.42 -14.70 -3.16
CA GLU A 207 -1.63 -14.17 -4.51
C GLU A 207 -1.96 -12.68 -4.47
N GLY A 208 -2.89 -12.26 -3.60
CA GLY A 208 -3.25 -10.85 -3.43
C GLY A 208 -2.07 -9.98 -2.96
N ARG A 209 -1.19 -10.51 -2.10
CA ARG A 209 0.01 -9.79 -1.67
C ARG A 209 0.94 -9.44 -2.84
N THR A 210 1.06 -10.32 -3.84
CA THR A 210 1.91 -10.07 -5.02
C THR A 210 1.37 -8.93 -5.88
N LEU A 211 0.05 -8.68 -5.86
CA LEU A 211 -0.58 -7.57 -6.58
C LEU A 211 -0.27 -6.19 -5.97
N ASN A 212 -0.07 -6.12 -4.66
CA ASN A 212 0.20 -4.85 -3.96
C ASN A 212 1.69 -4.44 -4.01
N HIS A 213 2.54 -5.26 -4.62
CA HIS A 213 3.97 -4.95 -4.74
C HIS A 213 4.21 -3.97 -5.89
N LYS A 214 4.54 -2.72 -5.54
CA LYS A 214 4.91 -1.69 -6.50
C LYS A 214 6.27 -2.04 -7.11
N ARG A 215 6.27 -2.32 -8.41
CA ARG A 215 7.49 -2.75 -9.08
C ARG A 215 8.47 -1.61 -9.24
N THR A 216 9.74 -1.94 -8.95
CA THR A 216 10.86 -1.00 -9.04
C THR A 216 11.83 -1.46 -10.13
N TYR A 217 12.12 -0.57 -11.07
CA TYR A 217 13.05 -0.78 -12.17
C TYR A 217 14.26 0.13 -12.03
N ALA A 218 15.47 -0.43 -12.09
CA ALA A 218 16.69 0.35 -12.04
C ALA A 218 17.38 0.38 -13.41
N PHE A 219 17.81 1.58 -13.84
CA PHE A 219 18.62 1.76 -15.05
C PHE A 219 20.08 1.92 -14.65
N ILE A 220 20.93 0.96 -15.04
CA ILE A 220 22.38 0.98 -14.77
C ILE A 220 23.17 0.85 -16.07
N GLY A 221 24.43 1.19 -16.04
CA GLY A 221 25.35 1.10 -17.19
C GLY A 221 26.41 2.20 -17.11
N LYS A 222 27.36 2.15 -18.02
CA LYS A 222 28.48 3.11 -18.08
C LYS A 222 28.02 4.56 -18.27
N PRO A 223 28.87 5.53 -17.91
CA PRO A 223 28.62 6.94 -18.28
C PRO A 223 28.40 7.09 -19.79
N ASN A 224 27.51 7.99 -20.18
CA ASN A 224 27.16 8.28 -21.57
C ASN A 224 26.49 7.13 -22.37
N SER A 225 26.09 6.03 -21.73
CA SER A 225 25.29 4.98 -22.39
C SER A 225 23.85 5.42 -22.73
N GLY A 226 23.39 6.55 -22.14
CA GLY A 226 22.09 7.14 -22.44
C GLY A 226 20.98 6.79 -21.47
N LYS A 227 21.29 6.35 -20.26
CA LYS A 227 20.31 6.06 -19.18
C LYS A 227 19.32 7.19 -18.96
N SER A 228 19.83 8.38 -18.64
CA SER A 228 18.99 9.55 -18.38
C SER A 228 18.18 9.98 -19.62
N SER A 229 18.68 9.71 -20.83
CA SER A 229 17.91 9.95 -22.07
C SER A 229 16.72 9.02 -22.16
N ILE A 230 16.89 7.73 -21.86
CA ILE A 230 15.79 6.74 -21.82
C ILE A 230 14.76 7.14 -20.77
N ILE A 231 15.23 7.42 -19.55
CA ILE A 231 14.35 7.84 -18.45
C ILE A 231 13.58 9.10 -18.82
N ASN A 232 14.24 10.09 -19.42
CA ASN A 232 13.59 11.32 -19.88
C ASN A 232 12.54 11.08 -20.98
N CYS A 233 12.76 10.10 -21.88
CA CYS A 233 11.75 9.72 -22.86
C CYS A 233 10.52 9.11 -22.18
N LEU A 234 10.72 8.21 -21.21
CA LEU A 234 9.65 7.63 -20.43
C LEU A 234 8.87 8.70 -19.65
N LEU A 235 9.58 9.64 -19.01
CA LEU A 235 8.99 10.75 -18.26
C LEU A 235 8.19 11.73 -19.10
N ARG A 236 8.60 12.00 -20.35
CA ARG A 236 7.94 12.98 -21.22
C ARG A 236 6.59 12.50 -21.76
N GLU A 237 6.47 11.23 -22.03
CA GLU A 237 5.24 10.66 -22.61
C GLU A 237 4.21 10.33 -21.53
N ASP A 238 4.67 10.01 -20.32
CA ASP A 238 3.81 9.62 -19.18
C ASP A 238 3.64 10.77 -18.16
N ALA A 239 3.74 12.02 -18.59
CA ALA A 239 3.76 13.25 -17.77
C ALA A 239 2.55 13.46 -16.82
N SER A 240 1.63 12.52 -16.73
CA SER A 240 0.42 12.64 -15.90
C SER A 240 0.62 12.36 -14.41
N ILE A 241 1.71 11.68 -14.00
CA ILE A 241 1.99 11.41 -12.58
C ILE A 241 3.51 11.41 -12.36
N VAL A 242 4.14 12.57 -12.42
CA VAL A 242 5.54 12.70 -11.97
C VAL A 242 5.54 13.29 -10.56
N THR A 243 5.72 12.46 -9.56
CA THR A 243 6.05 12.92 -8.21
C THR A 243 7.52 12.60 -7.94
N ASN A 244 8.35 13.63 -7.87
CA ASN A 244 9.62 13.50 -7.19
C ASN A 244 9.31 13.18 -5.74
N ILE A 245 9.68 12.01 -5.26
CA ILE A 245 9.59 11.68 -3.84
C ILE A 245 10.59 12.57 -3.12
N ALA A 246 10.12 13.72 -2.63
CA ALA A 246 10.94 14.67 -1.89
C ALA A 246 11.24 14.09 -0.51
N GLY A 247 12.45 13.59 -0.33
CA GLY A 247 12.89 13.07 0.98
C GLY A 247 14.38 12.75 1.05
N THR A 248 15.08 12.66 -0.10
CA THR A 248 16.47 12.21 -0.12
C THR A 248 17.33 13.14 -0.98
N THR A 249 17.71 14.28 -0.43
CA THR A 249 18.42 15.37 -1.14
C THR A 249 19.87 15.04 -1.53
N ARG A 250 20.33 13.78 -1.44
CA ARG A 250 21.68 13.33 -1.86
C ARG A 250 21.75 11.87 -2.33
N ASP A 251 20.61 11.16 -2.43
CA ASP A 251 20.54 9.74 -2.77
C ASP A 251 19.92 9.56 -4.17
N SER A 252 19.88 8.33 -4.70
CA SER A 252 19.30 7.96 -6.00
C SER A 252 17.97 8.68 -6.25
N ILE A 253 17.80 9.27 -7.43
CA ILE A 253 16.56 9.95 -7.79
C ILE A 253 15.56 8.86 -8.19
N GLU A 254 14.46 8.77 -7.45
CA GLU A 254 13.36 7.86 -7.71
C GLU A 254 12.21 8.63 -8.39
N TYR A 255 11.71 8.08 -9.47
CA TYR A 255 10.58 8.62 -10.22
C TYR A 255 9.43 7.63 -10.20
N GLU A 256 8.24 8.10 -9.88
CA GLU A 256 7.02 7.33 -10.09
C GLU A 256 6.42 7.65 -11.46
N LEU A 257 6.23 6.64 -12.28
CA LEU A 257 5.65 6.75 -13.62
C LEU A 257 4.43 5.87 -13.76
N SER A 258 3.51 6.29 -14.65
CA SER A 258 2.41 5.43 -15.11
C SER A 258 2.76 4.84 -16.46
N ILE A 259 3.13 3.58 -16.53
CA ILE A 259 3.37 2.84 -17.77
C ILE A 259 2.18 1.92 -18.03
N ASN A 260 1.44 2.12 -19.14
CA ASN A 260 0.27 1.31 -19.51
C ASN A 260 -0.76 1.18 -18.36
N ASN A 261 -1.07 2.29 -17.68
CA ASN A 261 -1.93 2.36 -16.49
C ASN A 261 -1.43 1.57 -15.26
N LYS A 262 -0.13 1.30 -15.18
CA LYS A 262 0.53 0.66 -14.04
C LYS A 262 1.54 1.63 -13.44
N ILE A 263 1.46 1.88 -12.14
CA ILE A 263 2.40 2.76 -11.45
C ILE A 263 3.66 1.98 -11.10
N VAL A 264 4.79 2.41 -11.62
CA VAL A 264 6.11 1.83 -11.37
C VAL A 264 7.07 2.86 -10.81
N THR A 265 8.05 2.40 -10.05
CA THR A 265 9.16 3.24 -9.58
C THR A 265 10.37 3.02 -10.47
N ILE A 266 10.93 4.09 -11.02
CA ILE A 266 12.19 4.06 -11.75
C ILE A 266 13.28 4.68 -10.89
N VAL A 267 14.39 3.95 -10.72
CA VAL A 267 15.59 4.40 -10.01
C VAL A 267 16.61 4.84 -11.04
N ASP A 268 16.94 6.14 -11.05
CA ASP A 268 18.03 6.69 -11.89
C ASP A 268 19.36 6.61 -11.14
N THR A 269 20.30 5.87 -11.72
CA THR A 269 21.65 5.75 -11.19
C THR A 269 22.66 6.65 -11.93
N ALA A 270 22.20 7.61 -12.70
CA ALA A 270 23.07 8.51 -13.50
C ALA A 270 24.06 9.35 -12.64
N GLY A 271 23.82 9.43 -11.33
CA GLY A 271 24.73 10.07 -10.36
C GLY A 271 25.92 9.21 -9.91
N ILE A 272 25.99 7.93 -10.28
CA ILE A 272 27.10 7.04 -9.89
C ILE A 272 28.33 7.36 -10.75
N ARG A 273 29.12 8.32 -10.32
CA ARG A 273 30.46 8.54 -10.90
C ARG A 273 31.48 7.81 -10.04
N ALA A 274 32.36 7.05 -10.68
CA ALA A 274 33.55 6.50 -10.01
C ALA A 274 34.48 7.69 -9.63
N THR A 275 34.50 8.08 -8.36
CA THR A 275 35.42 9.09 -7.83
C THR A 275 36.15 8.54 -6.62
N GLN A 276 37.38 9.06 -6.38
CA GLN A 276 38.22 8.66 -5.25
C GLN A 276 37.87 9.41 -3.95
N ASP A 277 36.84 10.25 -3.96
CA ASP A 277 36.43 11.02 -2.77
C ASP A 277 35.54 10.20 -1.84
N LYS A 278 35.88 10.13 -0.56
CA LYS A 278 35.18 9.29 0.45
C LYS A 278 33.67 9.58 0.56
N VAL A 279 33.25 10.81 0.30
CA VAL A 279 31.82 11.21 0.37
C VAL A 279 31.03 10.69 -0.83
N GLU A 280 31.70 10.55 -2.00
CA GLU A 280 31.07 9.99 -3.22
C GLU A 280 31.02 8.46 -3.20
N VAL A 281 31.96 7.79 -2.51
CA VAL A 281 31.95 6.33 -2.31
C VAL A 281 30.71 5.89 -1.51
N GLU A 282 30.32 6.62 -0.47
CA GLU A 282 29.10 6.35 0.27
C GLU A 282 27.84 6.54 -0.60
N GLY A 283 27.81 7.52 -1.49
CA GLY A 283 26.73 7.74 -2.45
C GLY A 283 26.61 6.59 -3.46
N ILE A 284 27.76 6.07 -3.94
CA ILE A 284 27.81 4.91 -4.83
C ILE A 284 27.27 3.65 -4.14
N GLU A 285 27.68 3.38 -2.90
CA GLU A 285 27.19 2.22 -2.14
C GLU A 285 25.68 2.28 -1.89
N ARG A 286 25.12 3.46 -1.62
CA ARG A 286 23.68 3.65 -1.43
C ARG A 286 22.90 3.45 -2.72
N SER A 287 23.39 4.03 -3.82
CA SER A 287 22.78 3.83 -5.15
C SER A 287 22.79 2.36 -5.56
N ILE A 288 23.88 1.63 -5.26
CA ILE A 288 23.96 0.18 -5.48
C ILE A 288 22.96 -0.58 -4.60
N LYS A 289 22.77 -0.19 -3.33
CA LYS A 289 21.75 -0.79 -2.47
C LYS A 289 20.33 -0.57 -3.00
N ALA A 290 20.05 0.59 -3.59
CA ALA A 290 18.76 0.87 -4.23
C ALA A 290 18.56 0.01 -5.48
N VAL A 291 19.62 -0.16 -6.30
CA VAL A 291 19.61 -1.04 -7.47
C VAL A 291 19.37 -2.50 -7.08
N LEU A 292 20.01 -2.97 -6.01
CA LEU A 292 19.85 -4.36 -5.53
C LEU A 292 18.47 -4.64 -4.94
N LYS A 293 17.70 -3.60 -4.59
CA LYS A 293 16.31 -3.71 -4.16
C LYS A 293 15.32 -3.67 -5.33
N ALA A 294 15.77 -3.30 -6.53
CA ALA A 294 14.91 -3.26 -7.71
C ALA A 294 14.46 -4.68 -8.11
N ASP A 295 13.20 -4.80 -8.51
CA ASP A 295 12.63 -6.05 -9.00
C ASP A 295 13.29 -6.49 -10.28
N LYS A 296 13.71 -5.52 -11.11
CA LYS A 296 14.40 -5.78 -12.37
C LYS A 296 15.35 -4.64 -12.74
N ILE A 297 16.41 -5.00 -13.43
CA ILE A 297 17.46 -4.08 -13.85
C ILE A 297 17.53 -4.01 -15.38
N PHE A 298 17.51 -2.80 -15.93
CA PHE A 298 17.85 -2.52 -17.32
C PHE A 298 19.30 -2.08 -17.41
N TYR A 299 20.17 -2.96 -17.93
CA TYR A 299 21.59 -2.66 -18.13
C TYR A 299 21.79 -1.98 -19.48
N VAL A 300 22.05 -0.65 -19.46
CA VAL A 300 22.11 0.17 -20.67
C VAL A 300 23.54 0.21 -21.25
N VAL A 301 23.65 -0.17 -22.51
CA VAL A 301 24.90 -0.25 -23.27
C VAL A 301 24.81 0.63 -24.53
N ASP A 302 25.90 1.30 -24.86
CA ASP A 302 26.04 1.96 -26.16
C ASP A 302 26.27 0.88 -27.22
N VAL A 303 25.41 0.78 -28.23
CA VAL A 303 25.48 -0.29 -29.24
C VAL A 303 26.77 -0.25 -30.04
N SER A 304 27.35 0.95 -30.26
CA SER A 304 28.61 1.11 -30.99
C SER A 304 29.84 0.56 -30.26
N ILE A 305 29.74 0.45 -28.93
CA ILE A 305 30.83 -0.08 -28.08
C ILE A 305 30.59 -1.56 -27.78
N GLY A 306 29.32 -1.95 -27.59
CA GLY A 306 28.92 -3.29 -27.18
C GLY A 306 29.27 -3.57 -25.70
N LEU A 307 29.01 -4.79 -25.27
CA LEU A 307 29.37 -5.27 -23.93
C LEU A 307 30.88 -5.60 -23.89
N ASP A 308 31.56 -5.05 -22.89
CA ASP A 308 32.98 -5.33 -22.66
C ASP A 308 33.26 -6.03 -21.32
N LYS A 309 34.54 -6.22 -21.01
CA LYS A 309 34.97 -6.92 -19.79
C LYS A 309 34.57 -6.17 -18.51
N ASP A 310 34.54 -4.86 -18.56
CA ASP A 310 34.17 -4.02 -17.41
C ASP A 310 32.68 -4.13 -17.09
N ASP A 311 31.81 -4.23 -18.13
CA ASP A 311 30.39 -4.44 -17.95
C ASP A 311 30.12 -5.79 -17.26
N HIS A 312 30.79 -6.84 -17.71
CA HIS A 312 30.71 -8.16 -17.06
C HIS A 312 31.25 -8.15 -15.63
N ALA A 313 32.31 -7.37 -15.36
CA ALA A 313 32.85 -7.22 -14.01
C ALA A 313 31.84 -6.49 -13.09
N ILE A 314 31.14 -5.45 -13.57
CA ILE A 314 30.07 -4.75 -12.82
C ILE A 314 28.95 -5.74 -12.48
N LEU A 315 28.40 -6.43 -13.45
CA LEU A 315 27.31 -7.39 -13.24
C LEU A 315 27.69 -8.47 -12.22
N LYS A 316 28.93 -8.98 -12.30
CA LYS A 316 29.44 -10.01 -11.39
C LYS A 316 29.74 -9.47 -9.98
N ASN A 317 30.40 -8.33 -9.86
CA ASN A 317 30.81 -7.76 -8.56
C ASN A 317 29.61 -7.40 -7.69
N TYR A 318 28.49 -6.98 -8.31
CA TYR A 318 27.26 -6.64 -7.61
C TYR A 318 26.23 -7.78 -7.58
N ASN A 319 26.61 -8.97 -8.06
CA ASN A 319 25.76 -10.16 -8.08
C ASN A 319 24.37 -9.90 -8.72
N ILE A 320 24.37 -9.15 -9.83
CA ILE A 320 23.16 -8.81 -10.56
C ILE A 320 22.73 -10.00 -11.40
N THR A 321 21.60 -10.62 -11.05
CA THR A 321 21.10 -11.85 -11.70
C THR A 321 19.82 -11.63 -12.51
N ASN A 322 18.97 -10.67 -12.10
CA ASN A 322 17.71 -10.35 -12.79
C ASN A 322 17.85 -9.06 -13.56
N TYR A 323 18.29 -9.13 -14.82
CA TYR A 323 18.49 -7.97 -15.68
C TYR A 323 18.20 -8.28 -17.14
N ASP A 324 17.82 -7.23 -17.88
CA ASP A 324 17.78 -7.22 -19.36
C ASP A 324 18.82 -6.21 -19.87
N ILE A 325 19.33 -6.44 -21.08
CA ILE A 325 20.32 -5.57 -21.70
C ILE A 325 19.59 -4.63 -22.67
N VAL A 326 19.84 -3.32 -22.52
CA VAL A 326 19.30 -2.29 -23.40
C VAL A 326 20.43 -1.70 -24.24
N PHE A 327 20.50 -2.09 -25.51
CA PHE A 327 21.40 -1.51 -26.50
C PHE A 327 20.80 -0.21 -27.04
N ASN A 328 21.33 0.90 -26.55
CA ASN A 328 20.90 2.24 -26.95
C ASN A 328 21.76 2.79 -28.10
N LYS A 329 21.30 3.86 -28.73
CA LYS A 329 21.95 4.58 -29.85
C LYS A 329 22.04 3.77 -31.15
N ILE A 330 21.03 2.95 -31.44
CA ILE A 330 20.96 2.17 -32.68
C ILE A 330 21.01 3.03 -33.95
N ASP A 331 20.66 4.30 -33.82
CA ASP A 331 20.74 5.31 -34.89
C ASP A 331 22.15 5.51 -35.42
N LEU A 332 23.19 5.34 -34.59
CA LEU A 332 24.59 5.47 -34.97
C LEU A 332 25.05 4.32 -35.87
N GLU A 333 24.45 3.14 -35.74
CA GLU A 333 24.80 1.93 -36.47
C GLU A 333 23.75 1.56 -37.57
N GLY A 334 22.71 2.40 -37.71
CA GLY A 334 21.64 2.15 -38.68
C GLY A 334 20.83 0.89 -38.42
N LEU A 335 20.72 0.47 -37.18
CA LEU A 335 19.98 -0.72 -36.78
C LEU A 335 18.49 -0.41 -36.52
N GLU A 336 17.64 -1.42 -36.70
CA GLU A 336 16.23 -1.33 -36.37
C GLU A 336 15.96 -1.69 -34.89
N SER A 337 14.94 -1.05 -34.31
CA SER A 337 14.47 -1.40 -32.96
C SER A 337 13.87 -2.80 -32.92
N ARG A 338 14.26 -3.60 -31.93
CA ARG A 338 13.81 -4.99 -31.78
C ARG A 338 14.07 -5.52 -30.38
N VAL A 339 13.39 -6.60 -30.05
CA VAL A 339 13.67 -7.42 -28.86
C VAL A 339 14.18 -8.77 -29.30
N ILE A 340 15.26 -9.24 -28.70
CA ILE A 340 15.80 -10.59 -28.90
C ILE A 340 15.58 -11.35 -27.60
N GLN A 341 14.72 -12.35 -27.63
CA GLN A 341 14.43 -13.20 -26.49
C GLN A 341 15.59 -14.14 -26.23
N LYS A 342 16.41 -13.77 -25.25
CA LYS A 342 17.54 -14.54 -24.73
C LYS A 342 17.52 -14.51 -23.20
N SER A 343 18.49 -15.06 -22.57
CA SER A 343 18.74 -14.91 -21.13
C SER A 343 20.14 -14.36 -20.93
N PRO A 344 20.30 -13.06 -20.63
CA PRO A 344 19.28 -11.99 -20.51
C PRO A 344 18.63 -11.58 -21.84
N THR A 345 17.42 -10.97 -21.79
CA THR A 345 16.75 -10.36 -22.95
C THR A 345 17.54 -9.16 -23.45
N GLU A 346 17.63 -9.00 -24.77
CA GLU A 346 18.28 -7.86 -25.43
C GLU A 346 17.24 -6.96 -26.09
N ILE A 347 17.24 -5.67 -25.77
CA ILE A 347 16.35 -4.64 -26.30
C ILE A 347 17.18 -3.62 -27.06
N TYR A 348 16.84 -3.34 -28.32
CA TYR A 348 17.54 -2.39 -29.19
C TYR A 348 16.69 -1.16 -29.42
N LEU A 349 17.23 0.05 -29.07
CA LEU A 349 16.47 1.31 -29.13
C LEU A 349 17.38 2.53 -29.41
N SER A 350 16.78 3.65 -29.77
CA SER A 350 17.42 4.97 -29.80
C SER A 350 16.61 5.96 -28.97
N ALA A 351 17.12 6.31 -27.79
CA ALA A 351 16.47 7.29 -26.93
C ALA A 351 16.46 8.70 -27.52
N ILE A 352 17.48 9.09 -28.31
CA ILE A 352 17.55 10.42 -28.90
C ILE A 352 16.49 10.63 -29.99
N ASN A 353 16.17 9.59 -30.73
CA ASN A 353 15.17 9.59 -31.81
C ASN A 353 13.80 9.07 -31.35
N ASN A 354 13.64 8.72 -30.10
CA ASN A 354 12.45 8.10 -29.52
C ASN A 354 11.99 6.85 -30.27
N ILE A 355 12.94 5.99 -30.70
CA ILE A 355 12.67 4.76 -31.44
C ILE A 355 12.83 3.56 -30.53
N GLY A 356 11.81 2.73 -30.39
CA GLY A 356 11.85 1.49 -29.61
C GLY A 356 11.71 1.70 -28.09
N ILE A 357 11.34 2.89 -27.62
CA ILE A 357 11.03 3.13 -26.19
C ILE A 357 9.83 2.30 -25.74
N ASP A 358 8.86 2.07 -26.66
CA ASP A 358 7.71 1.21 -26.41
C ASP A 358 8.09 -0.22 -26.01
N LEU A 359 9.22 -0.74 -26.51
CA LEU A 359 9.71 -2.08 -26.18
C LEU A 359 10.06 -2.21 -24.69
N ILE A 360 10.51 -1.12 -24.03
CA ILE A 360 10.71 -1.10 -22.59
C ILE A 360 9.35 -1.14 -21.88
N ARG A 361 8.35 -0.41 -22.38
CA ARG A 361 7.00 -0.41 -21.82
C ARG A 361 6.34 -1.77 -21.90
N ASP A 362 6.44 -2.41 -23.06
CA ASP A 362 5.93 -3.76 -23.28
C ASP A 362 6.61 -4.75 -22.31
N LYS A 363 7.92 -4.58 -22.10
CA LYS A 363 8.67 -5.43 -21.17
C LYS A 363 8.28 -5.22 -19.71
N VAL A 364 8.04 -3.98 -19.30
CA VAL A 364 7.47 -3.65 -17.99
C VAL A 364 6.07 -4.28 -17.85
N ASP A 365 5.26 -4.23 -18.93
CA ASP A 365 3.91 -4.78 -18.92
C ASP A 365 3.88 -6.31 -18.78
N GLU A 366 4.81 -7.01 -19.45
CA GLU A 366 4.99 -8.47 -19.32
C GLU A 366 5.33 -8.91 -17.91
N ASP A 367 6.07 -8.08 -17.14
CA ASP A 367 6.47 -8.41 -15.78
C ASP A 367 5.30 -8.39 -14.79
N PHE A 368 4.17 -7.73 -15.13
CA PHE A 368 2.98 -7.74 -14.28
C PHE A 368 2.21 -9.06 -14.46
N ILE A 369 1.99 -9.74 -13.35
CA ILE A 369 1.28 -11.02 -13.33
C ILE A 369 -0.18 -10.78 -13.76
N GLN A 370 -0.61 -11.47 -14.82
CA GLN A 370 -2.03 -11.56 -15.16
C GLN A 370 -2.64 -12.69 -14.31
N VAL A 371 -3.35 -12.30 -13.27
CA VAL A 371 -4.09 -13.28 -12.45
C VAL A 371 -5.44 -13.54 -13.10
N GLU A 372 -5.69 -14.79 -13.49
CA GLU A 372 -6.91 -15.16 -14.20
C GLU A 372 -8.20 -14.97 -13.38
N LYS A 373 -8.12 -14.95 -12.04
CA LYS A 373 -9.27 -14.84 -11.12
C LYS A 373 -9.12 -13.70 -10.11
N VAL A 374 -8.96 -12.47 -10.59
CA VAL A 374 -8.88 -11.28 -9.71
C VAL A 374 -10.16 -11.06 -8.89
N GLU A 375 -11.32 -11.56 -9.38
CA GLU A 375 -12.61 -11.38 -8.72
C GLU A 375 -12.66 -11.98 -7.32
N ASP A 376 -11.84 -12.99 -7.05
CA ASP A 376 -11.77 -13.67 -5.77
C ASP A 376 -10.65 -13.21 -4.85
N LEU A 377 -9.70 -12.44 -5.34
CA LEU A 377 -8.55 -11.97 -4.56
C LEU A 377 -8.89 -10.77 -3.70
N TYR A 378 -8.18 -10.67 -2.58
CA TYR A 378 -8.15 -9.52 -1.69
C TYR A 378 -6.71 -9.25 -1.24
N LEU A 379 -6.43 -8.02 -0.82
CA LEU A 379 -5.11 -7.68 -0.32
C LEU A 379 -4.97 -8.13 1.12
N ALA A 380 -3.91 -8.89 1.41
CA ALA A 380 -3.55 -9.31 2.75
C ALA A 380 -2.11 -8.87 3.06
N ARG A 381 -1.89 -8.28 4.22
CA ARG A 381 -0.57 -7.83 4.69
C ARG A 381 0.25 -9.01 5.22
N SER A 382 1.57 -8.83 5.35
CA SER A 382 2.46 -9.87 5.88
C SER A 382 1.96 -10.42 7.22
N ARG A 383 1.58 -9.53 8.16
CA ARG A 383 1.07 -9.94 9.48
C ARG A 383 -0.17 -10.83 9.38
N HIS A 384 -1.07 -10.59 8.41
CA HIS A 384 -2.25 -11.43 8.21
C HIS A 384 -1.84 -12.85 7.78
N VAL A 385 -0.88 -12.93 6.83
CA VAL A 385 -0.35 -14.22 6.37
C VAL A 385 0.36 -14.96 7.50
N ASP A 386 1.12 -14.26 8.33
CA ASP A 386 1.83 -14.85 9.48
C ASP A 386 0.83 -15.44 10.49
N HIS A 387 -0.20 -14.69 10.88
CA HIS A 387 -1.26 -15.20 11.77
C HIS A 387 -2.09 -16.34 11.17
N LEU A 388 -2.32 -16.34 9.86
CA LEU A 388 -2.97 -17.47 9.17
C LEU A 388 -2.09 -18.72 9.21
N ILE A 389 -0.76 -18.57 9.08
CA ILE A 389 0.20 -19.67 9.21
C ILE A 389 0.19 -20.21 10.64
N ASP A 390 0.28 -19.32 11.64
CA ASP A 390 0.22 -19.70 13.06
C ASP A 390 -1.06 -20.49 13.37
N ALA A 391 -2.21 -20.00 12.91
CA ALA A 391 -3.49 -20.71 13.06
C ALA A 391 -3.46 -22.07 12.37
N LYS A 392 -2.93 -22.15 11.13
CA LYS A 392 -2.81 -23.42 10.39
C LYS A 392 -1.91 -24.42 11.12
N GLU A 393 -0.80 -23.98 11.72
CA GLU A 393 0.08 -24.84 12.51
C GLU A 393 -0.63 -25.44 13.73
N CYS A 394 -1.49 -24.66 14.42
CA CYS A 394 -2.31 -25.17 15.50
C CYS A 394 -3.29 -26.25 14.99
N ILE A 395 -3.98 -25.97 13.89
CA ILE A 395 -4.95 -26.92 13.31
C ILE A 395 -4.27 -28.21 12.81
N ASN A 396 -3.07 -28.12 12.24
CA ASN A 396 -2.32 -29.29 11.76
C ASN A 396 -1.91 -30.29 12.86
N ARG A 397 -1.88 -29.87 14.13
CA ARG A 397 -1.64 -30.77 15.27
C ARG A 397 -2.86 -31.55 15.70
N CYS A 398 -4.06 -31.06 15.38
CA CYS A 398 -5.33 -31.63 15.83
C CYS A 398 -5.55 -33.10 15.47
N PRO A 399 -5.22 -33.61 14.25
CA PRO A 399 -5.43 -35.04 13.90
C PRO A 399 -4.73 -35.99 14.86
N SER A 400 -3.52 -35.66 15.37
CA SER A 400 -2.82 -36.51 16.33
C SER A 400 -3.52 -36.53 17.70
N HIS A 401 -4.08 -35.40 18.12
CA HIS A 401 -4.80 -35.30 19.41
C HIS A 401 -6.16 -35.99 19.34
N ILE A 402 -6.82 -36.01 18.17
CA ILE A 402 -8.05 -36.75 17.96
C ILE A 402 -7.78 -38.26 18.05
N SER A 403 -6.73 -38.79 17.41
CA SER A 403 -6.38 -40.19 17.44
C SER A 403 -5.98 -40.67 18.84
N ASP A 404 -5.37 -39.80 19.64
CA ASP A 404 -4.96 -40.07 21.02
C ASP A 404 -6.07 -39.82 22.06
N CYS A 405 -7.25 -39.36 21.64
CA CYS A 405 -8.37 -38.93 22.49
C CYS A 405 -7.99 -37.83 23.52
N LYS A 406 -7.05 -36.95 23.16
CA LYS A 406 -6.57 -35.82 24.01
C LYS A 406 -7.39 -34.55 23.72
N TYR A 407 -8.66 -34.55 24.12
CA TYR A 407 -9.59 -33.47 23.79
C TYR A 407 -9.27 -32.14 24.51
N ASP A 408 -8.61 -32.19 25.67
CA ASP A 408 -8.09 -31.04 26.39
C ASP A 408 -7.01 -30.30 25.57
N ILE A 409 -6.06 -31.04 25.01
CA ILE A 409 -4.99 -30.46 24.17
C ILE A 409 -5.59 -29.96 22.83
N LEU A 410 -6.56 -30.69 22.27
CA LEU A 410 -7.27 -30.27 21.06
C LEU A 410 -8.01 -28.94 21.27
N ALA A 411 -8.71 -28.79 22.41
CA ALA A 411 -9.38 -27.54 22.77
C ALA A 411 -8.40 -26.37 22.93
N GLU A 412 -7.20 -26.61 23.47
CA GLU A 412 -6.14 -25.61 23.60
C GLU A 412 -5.56 -25.21 22.23
N ASP A 413 -5.33 -26.16 21.30
CA ASP A 413 -4.91 -25.85 19.93
C ASP A 413 -5.97 -25.00 19.21
N MET A 414 -7.26 -25.32 19.38
CA MET A 414 -8.38 -24.52 18.86
C MET A 414 -8.39 -23.11 19.48
N ARG A 415 -8.08 -22.97 20.76
CA ARG A 415 -7.98 -21.67 21.43
C ARG A 415 -6.84 -20.83 20.84
N ASN A 416 -5.68 -21.44 20.63
CA ASN A 416 -4.53 -20.76 20.05
C ASN A 416 -4.77 -20.32 18.61
N ALA A 417 -5.41 -21.18 17.78
CA ALA A 417 -5.84 -20.83 16.43
C ALA A 417 -6.85 -19.66 16.43
N HIS A 418 -7.82 -19.68 17.39
CA HIS A 418 -8.78 -18.59 17.55
C HIS A 418 -8.07 -17.26 17.89
N VAL A 419 -7.08 -17.27 18.81
CA VAL A 419 -6.33 -16.06 19.16
C VAL A 419 -5.57 -15.49 17.98
N ALA A 420 -4.88 -16.35 17.19
CA ALA A 420 -4.16 -15.94 16.00
C ALA A 420 -5.08 -15.26 14.98
N LEU A 421 -6.22 -15.88 14.67
CA LEU A 421 -7.18 -15.32 13.70
C LEU A 421 -7.87 -14.04 14.21
N SER A 422 -8.20 -13.97 15.50
CA SER A 422 -8.78 -12.77 16.12
C SER A 422 -7.84 -11.57 16.05
N SER A 423 -6.52 -11.80 16.08
CA SER A 423 -5.50 -10.76 15.92
C SER A 423 -5.52 -10.15 14.51
N ILE A 424 -5.90 -10.92 13.49
CA ILE A 424 -6.11 -10.40 12.12
C ILE A 424 -7.22 -9.36 12.11
N LEU A 425 -8.34 -9.64 12.78
CA LEU A 425 -9.53 -8.79 12.82
C LEU A 425 -9.38 -7.58 13.77
N GLY A 426 -8.21 -7.42 14.39
CA GLY A 426 -7.95 -6.29 15.29
C GLY A 426 -8.78 -6.36 16.58
N GLN A 427 -9.11 -7.55 17.05
CA GLN A 427 -9.72 -7.70 18.37
C GLN A 427 -8.64 -7.51 19.43
N ASN A 428 -8.73 -6.42 20.21
CA ASN A 428 -7.74 -5.99 21.21
C ASN A 428 -6.34 -5.71 20.62
N PRO A 429 -6.19 -4.80 19.64
CA PRO A 429 -4.89 -4.45 19.09
C PRO A 429 -4.03 -3.74 20.14
N THR A 430 -2.71 -3.95 20.10
CA THR A 430 -1.78 -3.19 20.94
C THR A 430 -1.62 -1.77 20.40
N GLU A 431 -1.29 -0.80 21.25
CA GLU A 431 -0.98 0.58 20.82
C GLU A 431 0.20 0.61 19.83
N GLU A 432 1.19 -0.26 20.01
CA GLU A 432 2.33 -0.38 19.09
C GLU A 432 1.88 -0.77 17.70
N LEU A 433 0.99 -1.75 17.58
CA LEU A 433 0.43 -2.19 16.29
C LEU A 433 -0.38 -1.08 15.61
N LEU A 434 -1.22 -0.36 16.36
CA LEU A 434 -1.99 0.76 15.83
C LEU A 434 -1.07 1.87 15.32
N ASN A 435 -0.04 2.23 16.08
CA ASN A 435 0.96 3.21 15.68
C ASN A 435 1.70 2.78 14.41
N GLU A 436 2.13 1.53 14.30
CA GLU A 436 2.79 1.01 13.10
C GLU A 436 1.88 1.11 11.86
N ILE A 437 0.63 0.69 12.00
CA ILE A 437 -0.34 0.73 10.91
C ILE A 437 -0.60 2.18 10.47
N PHE A 438 -0.99 3.07 11.39
CA PHE A 438 -1.44 4.42 11.02
C PHE A 438 -0.31 5.36 10.62
N THR A 439 0.92 5.20 11.13
CA THR A 439 2.08 5.98 10.65
C THR A 439 2.44 5.69 9.20
N SER A 440 2.04 4.55 8.65
CA SER A 440 2.23 4.22 7.24
C SER A 440 1.26 4.94 6.29
N PHE A 441 0.23 5.62 6.82
CA PHE A 441 -0.78 6.33 6.03
C PHE A 441 -0.31 7.72 5.61
N CYS A 442 -0.94 8.25 4.57
CA CYS A 442 -0.76 9.65 4.19
C CYS A 442 -1.41 10.59 5.23
N ILE A 443 -0.82 11.79 5.40
CA ILE A 443 -1.42 12.88 6.17
C ILE A 443 -2.73 13.28 5.48
N GLY A 444 -3.81 13.47 6.25
CA GLY A 444 -5.14 13.84 5.75
C GLY A 444 -6.09 12.65 5.54
N LYS A 445 -5.60 11.46 5.93
CA LYS A 445 -6.38 10.20 5.93
C LYS A 445 -6.49 9.61 7.33
#